data_1ef571235e710d241009ec5c2bb77353
#
_entry.id   1ef571235e710d241009ec5c2bb77353
#
_cell.length_a   1.000
_cell.length_b   1.000
_cell.length_c   1.000
_cell.angle_alpha   90.00
_cell.angle_beta   90.00
_cell.angle_gamma   90.00
#
_symmetry.space_group_name_H-M   'P 1'
#
loop_
_entity.id
_entity.type
_entity.pdbx_description
1 polymer ?
#
loop_
_entity_poly.entity_id
_entity_poly.type
_entity_poly.pdbx_seq_one_letter_code
_entity_poly.pdbx_strand_id
1 'polypeptide(L)'
;MGCINEINGHTKLTGLLGSPVAHSKSPLMHNEAFKELGLNYVYLCFDVPENNLKVAYEGLKKLNVAGFNCTMPDKTLICELVDELSPAASMIGAVNTVVNKDGKFIGHNTDGIGYMQSVKDAGFDIIGDTMTLLGAGGAASSIFVQAALDGVKNINVFSIKDRFWEKAEKMVDAVNSKTDCNAKLI
;
A
#
# COMPACT_ATOMS: atom_id res chain seq x y z
N MET A 1 15.08 18.73 -28.37
CA MET A 1 14.31 18.15 -27.25
C MET A 1 14.30 16.65 -27.48
N GLY A 2 15.15 15.90 -26.78
CA GLY A 2 15.19 14.44 -26.92
C GLY A 2 13.92 13.84 -26.35
N CYS A 3 13.36 12.83 -27.00
CA CYS A 3 12.24 12.05 -26.47
C CYS A 3 12.66 11.43 -25.14
N ILE A 4 12.08 11.92 -24.03
CA ILE A 4 12.39 11.53 -22.65
C ILE A 4 11.94 10.08 -22.32
N ASN A 5 11.56 9.29 -23.34
CA ASN A 5 10.94 7.97 -23.19
C ASN A 5 11.64 6.81 -23.91
N GLU A 6 12.88 6.97 -24.29
CA GLU A 6 13.64 5.81 -24.78
C GLU A 6 14.20 5.02 -23.61
N ILE A 7 13.78 3.75 -23.48
CA ILE A 7 14.38 2.80 -22.54
C ILE A 7 15.84 2.65 -22.89
N ASN A 8 16.73 2.87 -21.94
CA ASN A 8 18.19 2.80 -22.11
C ASN A 8 18.86 2.23 -20.85
N GLY A 9 20.20 2.16 -20.84
CA GLY A 9 20.94 1.57 -19.72
C GLY A 9 20.82 2.29 -18.37
N HIS A 10 20.19 3.47 -18.32
CA HIS A 10 19.92 4.22 -17.08
C HIS A 10 18.46 4.12 -16.63
N THR A 11 17.60 3.47 -17.41
CA THR A 11 16.18 3.33 -17.07
C THR A 11 16.01 2.47 -15.83
N LYS A 12 15.31 3.02 -14.83
CA LYS A 12 15.02 2.30 -13.59
C LYS A 12 13.78 1.44 -13.73
N LEU A 13 13.87 0.21 -13.27
CA LEU A 13 12.77 -0.75 -13.28
C LEU A 13 11.88 -0.57 -12.04
N THR A 14 10.58 -0.53 -12.29
CA THR A 14 9.52 -0.65 -11.27
C THR A 14 8.45 -1.63 -11.76
N GLY A 15 7.52 -2.03 -10.91
CA GLY A 15 6.47 -2.92 -11.37
C GLY A 15 5.42 -3.29 -10.36
N LEU A 16 4.53 -4.20 -10.76
CA LEU A 16 3.48 -4.79 -9.94
C LEU A 16 3.74 -6.28 -9.77
N LEU A 17 3.78 -6.75 -8.53
CA LEU A 17 3.79 -8.16 -8.18
C LEU A 17 2.39 -8.60 -7.73
N GLY A 18 1.98 -9.79 -8.15
CA GLY A 18 0.72 -10.43 -7.78
C GLY A 18 0.29 -11.44 -8.82
N SER A 19 -0.82 -12.13 -8.58
CA SER A 19 -1.34 -13.12 -9.53
C SER A 19 -2.86 -13.28 -9.39
N PRO A 20 -3.63 -13.16 -10.51
CA PRO A 20 -3.23 -12.74 -11.85
C PRO A 20 -3.11 -11.21 -11.98
N VAL A 21 -2.20 -10.71 -12.82
CA VAL A 21 -1.98 -9.26 -13.03
C VAL A 21 -2.22 -8.78 -14.47
N ALA A 22 -2.58 -9.67 -15.39
CA ALA A 22 -2.77 -9.35 -16.81
C ALA A 22 -3.83 -8.26 -17.07
N HIS A 23 -4.82 -8.11 -16.19
CA HIS A 23 -5.89 -7.11 -16.29
C HIS A 23 -5.52 -5.74 -15.69
N SER A 24 -4.34 -5.61 -15.09
CA SER A 24 -3.93 -4.39 -14.38
C SER A 24 -3.77 -3.20 -15.32
N LYS A 25 -4.29 -2.06 -14.88
CA LYS A 25 -4.11 -0.76 -15.54
C LYS A 25 -2.89 0.01 -15.02
N SER A 26 -2.19 -0.52 -14.00
CA SER A 26 -1.05 0.14 -13.38
C SER A 26 0.08 0.48 -14.37
N PRO A 27 0.46 -0.39 -15.33
CA PRO A 27 1.49 -0.02 -16.30
C PRO A 27 1.14 1.21 -17.13
N LEU A 28 -0.11 1.30 -17.61
CA LEU A 28 -0.56 2.47 -18.36
C LEU A 28 -0.46 3.74 -17.52
N MET A 29 -1.00 3.70 -16.31
CA MET A 29 -1.03 4.85 -15.41
C MET A 29 0.38 5.32 -15.00
N HIS A 30 1.23 4.40 -14.55
CA HIS A 30 2.56 4.76 -14.07
C HIS A 30 3.50 5.21 -15.19
N ASN A 31 3.48 4.54 -16.34
CA ASN A 31 4.35 4.92 -17.47
C ASN A 31 3.96 6.29 -18.04
N GLU A 32 2.67 6.62 -18.13
CA GLU A 32 2.25 7.98 -18.51
C GLU A 32 2.67 9.02 -17.47
N ALA A 33 2.52 8.72 -16.17
CA ALA A 33 2.99 9.62 -15.12
C ALA A 33 4.50 9.83 -15.16
N PHE A 34 5.30 8.79 -15.39
CA PHE A 34 6.76 8.91 -15.55
C PHE A 34 7.12 9.80 -16.74
N LYS A 35 6.39 9.66 -17.83
CA LYS A 35 6.56 10.51 -19.02
C LYS A 35 6.29 11.98 -18.72
N GLU A 36 5.14 12.28 -18.12
CA GLU A 36 4.75 13.64 -17.78
C GLU A 36 5.74 14.30 -16.79
N LEU A 37 6.28 13.51 -15.86
CA LEU A 37 7.25 13.96 -14.87
C LEU A 37 8.71 13.96 -15.38
N GLY A 38 8.97 13.53 -16.61
CA GLY A 38 10.32 13.43 -17.17
C GLY A 38 11.23 12.42 -16.45
N LEU A 39 10.64 11.37 -15.87
CA LEU A 39 11.37 10.36 -15.12
C LEU A 39 11.79 9.19 -16.03
N ASN A 40 13.06 8.81 -15.97
CA ASN A 40 13.59 7.66 -16.72
C ASN A 40 13.32 6.35 -15.97
N TYR A 41 12.04 5.96 -15.96
CA TYR A 41 11.50 4.77 -15.29
C TYR A 41 10.65 3.95 -16.26
N VAL A 42 10.56 2.66 -16.00
CA VAL A 42 9.61 1.76 -16.66
C VAL A 42 8.85 0.95 -15.61
N TYR A 43 7.56 0.80 -15.82
CA TYR A 43 6.68 0.01 -14.96
C TYR A 43 6.10 -1.18 -15.73
N LEU A 44 6.27 -2.38 -15.19
CA LEU A 44 5.80 -3.64 -15.77
C LEU A 44 4.93 -4.41 -14.77
N CYS A 45 4.18 -5.41 -15.26
CA CYS A 45 3.51 -6.38 -14.41
C CYS A 45 4.29 -7.69 -14.38
N PHE A 46 4.43 -8.26 -13.20
CA PHE A 46 5.05 -9.56 -12.96
C PHE A 46 3.99 -10.48 -12.34
N ASP A 47 3.55 -11.48 -13.12
CA ASP A 47 2.63 -12.50 -12.62
C ASP A 47 3.41 -13.49 -11.74
N VAL A 48 3.33 -13.25 -10.43
CA VAL A 48 4.08 -13.99 -9.42
C VAL A 48 3.08 -14.70 -8.51
N PRO A 49 2.90 -16.02 -8.66
CA PRO A 49 2.12 -16.81 -7.72
C PRO A 49 2.75 -16.77 -6.31
N GLU A 50 1.91 -16.89 -5.29
CA GLU A 50 2.29 -16.79 -3.87
C GLU A 50 3.54 -17.60 -3.48
N ASN A 51 3.63 -18.85 -3.97
CA ASN A 51 4.77 -19.73 -3.69
C ASN A 51 6.10 -19.27 -4.30
N ASN A 52 6.07 -18.33 -5.25
CA ASN A 52 7.24 -17.77 -5.92
C ASN A 52 7.60 -16.37 -5.40
N LEU A 53 6.81 -15.78 -4.52
CA LEU A 53 7.00 -14.41 -4.05
C LEU A 53 8.40 -14.16 -3.48
N LYS A 54 8.87 -15.06 -2.60
CA LYS A 54 10.20 -14.92 -1.98
C LYS A 54 11.33 -14.91 -3.01
N VAL A 55 11.29 -15.81 -3.99
CA VAL A 55 12.32 -15.89 -5.03
C VAL A 55 12.26 -14.67 -5.94
N ALA A 56 11.06 -14.22 -6.31
CA ALA A 56 10.86 -13.01 -7.10
C ALA A 56 11.36 -11.77 -6.36
N TYR A 57 11.04 -11.62 -5.07
CA TYR A 57 11.52 -10.54 -4.21
C TYR A 57 13.06 -10.47 -4.17
N GLU A 58 13.71 -11.61 -3.89
CA GLU A 58 15.18 -11.69 -3.87
C GLU A 58 15.79 -11.34 -5.24
N GLY A 59 15.16 -11.78 -6.33
CA GLY A 59 15.55 -11.41 -7.67
C GLY A 59 15.49 -9.90 -7.92
N LEU A 60 14.37 -9.26 -7.58
CA LEU A 60 14.18 -7.80 -7.70
C LEU A 60 15.19 -7.03 -6.84
N LYS A 61 15.48 -7.52 -5.63
CA LYS A 61 16.49 -6.94 -4.75
C LYS A 61 17.89 -7.01 -5.38
N LYS A 62 18.26 -8.14 -5.99
CA LYS A 62 19.54 -8.30 -6.72
C LYS A 62 19.63 -7.46 -7.99
N LEU A 63 18.53 -7.26 -8.68
CA LEU A 63 18.43 -6.36 -9.84
C LEU A 63 18.43 -4.88 -9.45
N ASN A 64 18.41 -4.56 -8.16
CA ASN A 64 18.38 -3.20 -7.62
C ASN A 64 17.24 -2.37 -8.23
N VAL A 65 16.03 -2.96 -8.32
CA VAL A 65 14.85 -2.22 -8.81
C VAL A 65 14.56 -1.02 -7.91
N ALA A 66 13.99 0.05 -8.47
CA ALA A 66 13.69 1.27 -7.72
C ALA A 66 12.56 1.09 -6.69
N GLY A 67 11.68 0.14 -6.94
CA GLY A 67 10.56 -0.22 -6.08
C GLY A 67 9.50 -0.98 -6.86
N PHE A 68 8.46 -1.42 -6.18
CA PHE A 68 7.34 -2.13 -6.80
C PHE A 68 6.07 -2.03 -5.96
N ASN A 69 4.94 -2.26 -6.60
CA ASN A 69 3.67 -2.44 -5.90
C ASN A 69 3.39 -3.94 -5.70
N CYS A 70 2.61 -4.24 -4.66
CA CYS A 70 2.06 -5.57 -4.42
C CYS A 70 0.53 -5.54 -4.49
N THR A 71 -0.05 -6.54 -5.16
CA THR A 71 -1.48 -6.81 -5.14
C THR A 71 -1.75 -8.20 -4.57
N MET A 72 -2.98 -8.68 -4.66
CA MET A 72 -3.30 -10.03 -4.19
C MET A 72 -2.52 -11.11 -4.97
N PRO A 73 -2.07 -12.16 -4.28
CA PRO A 73 -2.23 -12.48 -2.85
C PRO A 73 -1.14 -11.88 -1.95
N ASP A 74 -0.16 -11.18 -2.47
CA ASP A 74 1.17 -10.94 -1.90
C ASP A 74 1.24 -9.85 -0.82
N LYS A 75 0.20 -9.01 -0.68
CA LYS A 75 0.21 -7.83 0.22
C LYS A 75 0.56 -8.13 1.69
N THR A 76 0.19 -9.31 2.18
CA THR A 76 0.46 -9.72 3.57
C THR A 76 1.82 -10.37 3.69
N LEU A 77 2.15 -11.27 2.77
CA LEU A 77 3.39 -12.05 2.81
C LEU A 77 4.64 -11.20 2.60
N ILE A 78 4.54 -10.17 1.78
CA ILE A 78 5.67 -9.27 1.52
C ILE A 78 6.13 -8.51 2.78
N CYS A 79 5.24 -8.37 3.79
CA CYS A 79 5.59 -7.77 5.07
C CYS A 79 6.73 -8.49 5.79
N GLU A 80 6.86 -9.81 5.59
CA GLU A 80 7.89 -10.66 6.21
C GLU A 80 9.23 -10.61 5.45
N LEU A 81 9.23 -10.10 4.22
CA LEU A 81 10.38 -10.12 3.34
C LEU A 81 11.10 -8.76 3.27
N VAL A 82 10.37 -7.66 3.43
CA VAL A 82 10.96 -6.31 3.36
C VAL A 82 11.86 -6.02 4.57
N ASP A 83 12.84 -5.13 4.39
CA ASP A 83 13.81 -4.81 5.43
C ASP A 83 13.21 -3.94 6.55
N GLU A 84 12.13 -3.18 6.24
CA GLU A 84 11.44 -2.30 7.19
C GLU A 84 9.99 -2.08 6.76
N LEU A 85 9.11 -1.83 7.72
CA LEU A 85 7.72 -1.45 7.50
C LEU A 85 7.48 -0.02 7.99
N SER A 86 6.73 0.76 7.21
CA SER A 86 6.19 2.04 7.68
C SER A 86 5.22 1.81 8.85
N PRO A 87 4.97 2.82 9.70
CA PRO A 87 4.03 2.69 10.82
C PRO A 87 2.65 2.18 10.39
N ALA A 88 2.08 2.74 9.31
CA ALA A 88 0.80 2.30 8.78
C ALA A 88 0.84 0.84 8.30
N ALA A 89 1.84 0.46 7.49
CA ALA A 89 1.98 -0.90 6.99
C ALA A 89 2.13 -1.93 8.12
N SER A 90 2.88 -1.58 9.18
CA SER A 90 3.05 -2.41 10.36
C SER A 90 1.75 -2.62 11.14
N MET A 91 0.93 -1.56 11.29
CA MET A 91 -0.37 -1.66 11.99
C MET A 91 -1.41 -2.42 11.16
N ILE A 92 -1.43 -2.22 9.85
CA ILE A 92 -2.36 -2.89 8.92
C ILE A 92 -1.99 -4.37 8.72
N GLY A 93 -0.69 -4.70 8.79
CA GLY A 93 -0.17 -6.01 8.42
C GLY A 93 -0.29 -6.30 6.92
N ALA A 94 -0.16 -5.26 6.08
CA ALA A 94 -0.20 -5.38 4.63
C ALA A 94 0.59 -4.24 3.96
N VAL A 95 1.32 -4.60 2.91
CA VAL A 95 2.10 -3.69 2.07
C VAL A 95 1.54 -3.71 0.66
N ASN A 96 1.31 -2.56 0.08
CA ASN A 96 0.95 -2.41 -1.33
C ASN A 96 2.04 -1.72 -2.16
N THR A 97 3.04 -1.13 -1.50
CA THR A 97 4.13 -0.39 -2.15
C THR A 97 5.43 -0.65 -1.42
N VAL A 98 6.46 -1.06 -2.16
CA VAL A 98 7.81 -1.23 -1.65
C VAL A 98 8.74 -0.24 -2.36
N VAL A 99 9.51 0.50 -1.57
CA VAL A 99 10.48 1.49 -2.07
C VAL A 99 11.89 1.02 -1.75
N ASN A 100 12.75 1.05 -2.73
CA ASN A 100 14.19 0.84 -2.55
C ASN A 100 14.84 2.16 -2.18
N LYS A 101 15.32 2.27 -0.96
CA LYS A 101 16.10 3.41 -0.48
C LYS A 101 17.53 2.93 -0.22
N ASP A 102 18.40 3.17 -1.17
CA ASP A 102 19.83 2.83 -1.10
C ASP A 102 20.11 1.36 -0.78
N GLY A 103 19.35 0.45 -1.42
CA GLY A 103 19.44 -0.99 -1.21
C GLY A 103 18.59 -1.54 -0.06
N LYS A 104 17.97 -0.69 0.74
CA LYS A 104 17.02 -1.06 1.79
C LYS A 104 15.59 -0.98 1.25
N PHE A 105 14.86 -2.08 1.30
CA PHE A 105 13.49 -2.18 0.78
C PHE A 105 12.49 -1.92 1.92
N ILE A 106 11.76 -0.81 1.81
CA ILE A 106 10.81 -0.34 2.83
C ILE A 106 9.39 -0.56 2.33
N GLY A 107 8.59 -1.28 3.12
CA GLY A 107 7.19 -1.57 2.81
C GLY A 107 6.25 -0.49 3.35
N HIS A 108 5.38 -0.02 2.48
CA HIS A 108 4.36 0.99 2.76
C HIS A 108 2.97 0.46 2.43
N ASN A 109 1.94 1.06 3.04
CA ASN A 109 0.56 0.93 2.59
C ASN A 109 0.04 2.33 2.24
N THR A 110 -0.25 2.54 0.98
CA THR A 110 -0.70 3.83 0.43
C THR A 110 -2.21 3.88 0.14
N ASP A 111 -2.93 2.78 0.35
CA ASP A 111 -4.39 2.71 0.09
C ASP A 111 -5.14 3.70 0.99
N GLY A 112 -4.79 3.75 2.29
CA GLY A 112 -5.38 4.68 3.25
C GLY A 112 -5.05 6.14 2.95
N ILE A 113 -3.78 6.44 2.63
CA ILE A 113 -3.32 7.79 2.26
C ILE A 113 -4.09 8.28 1.02
N GLY A 114 -4.24 7.43 0.01
CA GLY A 114 -4.99 7.76 -1.20
C GLY A 114 -6.46 8.07 -0.91
N TYR A 115 -7.09 7.29 -0.02
CA TYR A 115 -8.46 7.54 0.41
C TYR A 115 -8.60 8.88 1.15
N MET A 116 -7.77 9.15 2.16
CA MET A 116 -7.80 10.40 2.92
C MET A 116 -7.59 11.62 2.02
N GLN A 117 -6.67 11.51 1.05
CA GLN A 117 -6.48 12.56 0.06
C GLN A 117 -7.72 12.75 -0.82
N SER A 118 -8.39 11.68 -1.24
CA SER A 118 -9.60 11.78 -2.07
C SER A 118 -10.77 12.44 -1.31
N VAL A 119 -10.88 12.22 0.00
CA VAL A 119 -11.87 12.90 0.87
C VAL A 119 -11.59 14.40 0.91
N LYS A 120 -10.32 14.78 1.07
CA LYS A 120 -9.90 16.18 1.08
C LYS A 120 -10.13 16.86 -0.28
N ASP A 121 -9.81 16.19 -1.37
CA ASP A 121 -10.01 16.70 -2.73
C ASP A 121 -11.51 16.87 -3.07
N ALA A 122 -12.37 16.07 -2.43
CA ALA A 122 -13.83 16.23 -2.49
C ALA A 122 -14.37 17.40 -1.62
N GLY A 123 -13.49 18.11 -0.93
CA GLY A 123 -13.85 19.28 -0.12
C GLY A 123 -14.26 18.96 1.32
N PHE A 124 -13.99 17.75 1.80
CA PHE A 124 -14.27 17.36 3.19
C PHE A 124 -13.01 17.37 4.04
N ASP A 125 -13.09 17.92 5.23
CA ASP A 125 -12.08 17.76 6.28
C ASP A 125 -12.72 16.95 7.41
N ILE A 126 -12.18 15.77 7.65
CA ILE A 126 -12.70 14.84 8.69
C ILE A 126 -11.74 14.70 9.88
N ILE A 127 -10.69 15.53 9.91
CA ILE A 127 -9.74 15.54 11.03
C ILE A 127 -10.44 16.08 12.28
N GLY A 128 -10.32 15.34 13.38
CA GLY A 128 -11.02 15.66 14.62
C GLY A 128 -12.49 15.17 14.71
N ASP A 129 -13.06 14.69 13.63
CA ASP A 129 -14.44 14.23 13.54
C ASP A 129 -14.62 12.76 13.95
N THR A 130 -15.87 12.29 13.79
CA THR A 130 -16.24 10.87 13.97
C THR A 130 -16.51 10.23 12.62
N MET A 131 -15.78 9.15 12.33
CA MET A 131 -15.96 8.33 11.13
C MET A 131 -16.68 7.03 11.48
N THR A 132 -17.60 6.61 10.61
CA THR A 132 -18.19 5.26 10.63
C THR A 132 -17.68 4.47 9.43
N LEU A 133 -17.13 3.30 9.70
CA LEU A 133 -16.58 2.40 8.68
C LEU A 133 -17.40 1.11 8.63
N LEU A 134 -17.87 0.73 7.46
CA LEU A 134 -18.64 -0.49 7.24
C LEU A 134 -17.75 -1.57 6.65
N GLY A 135 -17.46 -2.60 7.46
CA GLY A 135 -16.59 -3.71 7.12
C GLY A 135 -15.15 -3.56 7.64
N ALA A 136 -14.46 -4.70 7.80
CA ALA A 136 -13.08 -4.80 8.29
C ALA A 136 -12.14 -5.52 7.31
N GLY A 137 -12.45 -5.50 6.01
CA GLY A 137 -11.61 -6.07 4.94
C GLY A 137 -10.34 -5.25 4.67
N GLY A 138 -9.55 -5.68 3.69
CA GLY A 138 -8.23 -5.07 3.42
C GLY A 138 -8.25 -3.56 3.16
N ALA A 139 -9.16 -3.06 2.31
CA ALA A 139 -9.30 -1.63 2.06
C ALA A 139 -9.75 -0.87 3.32
N ALA A 140 -10.77 -1.39 4.01
CA ALA A 140 -11.27 -0.81 5.26
C ALA A 140 -10.16 -0.71 6.32
N SER A 141 -9.34 -1.74 6.46
CA SER A 141 -8.18 -1.75 7.38
C SER A 141 -7.19 -0.62 7.07
N SER A 142 -6.89 -0.40 5.79
CA SER A 142 -5.96 0.65 5.38
C SER A 142 -6.52 2.05 5.65
N ILE A 143 -7.80 2.26 5.34
CA ILE A 143 -8.52 3.53 5.61
C ILE A 143 -8.60 3.79 7.11
N PHE A 144 -8.98 2.79 7.89
CA PHE A 144 -9.10 2.88 9.34
C PHE A 144 -7.80 3.33 10.02
N VAL A 145 -6.72 2.64 9.73
CA VAL A 145 -5.41 2.95 10.34
C VAL A 145 -4.93 4.32 9.90
N GLN A 146 -5.05 4.67 8.61
CA GLN A 146 -4.59 5.96 8.14
C GLN A 146 -5.43 7.11 8.70
N ALA A 147 -6.75 6.98 8.73
CA ALA A 147 -7.63 7.99 9.31
C ALA A 147 -7.29 8.28 10.79
N ALA A 148 -6.98 7.23 11.56
CA ALA A 148 -6.53 7.38 12.95
C ALA A 148 -5.17 8.07 13.04
N LEU A 149 -4.21 7.73 12.18
CA LEU A 149 -2.88 8.37 12.12
C LEU A 149 -2.96 9.85 11.71
N ASP A 150 -3.92 10.19 10.83
CA ASP A 150 -4.12 11.57 10.35
C ASP A 150 -4.90 12.43 11.36
N GLY A 151 -5.48 11.83 12.41
CA GLY A 151 -6.12 12.57 13.52
C GLY A 151 -7.65 12.56 13.51
N VAL A 152 -8.31 11.61 12.84
CA VAL A 152 -9.74 11.36 13.06
C VAL A 152 -9.95 10.94 14.50
N LYS A 153 -10.84 11.63 15.21
CA LYS A 153 -10.94 11.51 16.67
C LYS A 153 -11.65 10.24 17.13
N ASN A 154 -12.72 9.87 16.46
CA ASN A 154 -13.47 8.66 16.79
C ASN A 154 -13.70 7.82 15.53
N ILE A 155 -13.53 6.51 15.61
CA ILE A 155 -13.81 5.61 14.50
C ILE A 155 -14.65 4.43 14.99
N ASN A 156 -15.87 4.30 14.44
CA ASN A 156 -16.74 3.17 14.68
C ASN A 156 -16.64 2.18 13.53
N VAL A 157 -16.05 1.02 13.74
CA VAL A 157 -15.91 -0.04 12.74
C VAL A 157 -17.04 -1.05 12.95
N PHE A 158 -17.97 -1.11 12.00
CA PHE A 158 -19.03 -2.12 11.99
C PHE A 158 -18.60 -3.31 11.17
N SER A 159 -18.58 -4.51 11.76
CA SER A 159 -18.22 -5.73 11.06
C SER A 159 -19.04 -6.91 11.55
N ILE A 160 -19.22 -7.89 10.68
CA ILE A 160 -19.77 -9.19 11.08
C ILE A 160 -18.67 -10.05 11.69
N LYS A 161 -19.04 -10.98 12.58
CA LYS A 161 -18.08 -11.94 13.18
C LYS A 161 -17.68 -13.02 12.18
N ASP A 162 -16.83 -12.64 11.23
CA ASP A 162 -16.24 -13.51 10.23
C ASP A 162 -14.73 -13.73 10.48
N ARG A 163 -14.04 -14.27 9.48
CA ARG A 163 -12.58 -14.51 9.51
C ARG A 163 -11.72 -13.26 9.71
N PHE A 164 -12.28 -12.07 9.54
CA PHE A 164 -11.56 -10.80 9.70
C PHE A 164 -11.76 -10.17 11.09
N TRP A 165 -12.67 -10.70 11.90
CA TRP A 165 -13.04 -10.14 13.20
C TRP A 165 -11.84 -10.03 14.16
N GLU A 166 -11.11 -11.12 14.39
CA GLU A 166 -9.95 -11.10 15.28
C GLU A 166 -8.85 -10.14 14.81
N LYS A 167 -8.68 -10.02 13.49
CA LYS A 167 -7.74 -9.04 12.92
C LYS A 167 -8.21 -7.61 13.20
N ALA A 168 -9.51 -7.35 13.09
CA ALA A 168 -10.10 -6.05 13.38
C ALA A 168 -9.97 -5.68 14.87
N GLU A 169 -10.18 -6.62 15.79
CA GLU A 169 -9.97 -6.40 17.24
C GLU A 169 -8.51 -5.99 17.53
N LYS A 170 -7.55 -6.76 17.04
CA LYS A 170 -6.11 -6.43 17.22
C LYS A 170 -5.75 -5.07 16.64
N MET A 171 -6.38 -4.70 15.54
CA MET A 171 -6.11 -3.42 14.87
C MET A 171 -6.74 -2.24 15.64
N VAL A 172 -7.95 -2.42 16.20
CA VAL A 172 -8.57 -1.42 17.10
C VAL A 172 -7.71 -1.22 18.33
N ASP A 173 -7.21 -2.29 18.96
CA ASP A 173 -6.30 -2.20 20.11
C ASP A 173 -5.00 -1.47 19.74
N ALA A 174 -4.43 -1.78 18.58
CA ALA A 174 -3.21 -1.14 18.09
C ALA A 174 -3.41 0.36 17.83
N VAL A 175 -4.54 0.74 17.22
CA VAL A 175 -4.89 2.15 16.97
C VAL A 175 -5.06 2.89 18.29
N ASN A 176 -5.87 2.36 19.21
CA ASN A 176 -6.11 2.98 20.51
C ASN A 176 -4.85 3.13 21.38
N SER A 177 -3.86 2.24 21.19
CA SER A 177 -2.61 2.28 21.94
C SER A 177 -1.53 3.18 21.33
N LYS A 178 -1.60 3.46 20.03
CA LYS A 178 -0.54 4.16 19.27
C LYS A 178 -0.97 5.51 18.69
N THR A 179 -2.23 5.88 18.82
CA THR A 179 -2.80 7.15 18.32
C THR A 179 -3.73 7.75 19.36
N ASP A 180 -4.12 8.99 19.17
CA ASP A 180 -5.13 9.67 20.02
C ASP A 180 -6.57 9.35 19.58
N CYS A 181 -6.76 8.45 18.62
CA CYS A 181 -8.06 8.03 18.13
C CYS A 181 -8.78 7.11 19.14
N ASN A 182 -10.07 7.34 19.35
CA ASN A 182 -10.95 6.44 20.12
C ASN A 182 -11.69 5.51 19.13
N ALA A 183 -11.13 4.37 18.84
CA ALA A 183 -11.70 3.40 17.94
C ALA A 183 -12.53 2.33 18.66
N LYS A 184 -13.61 1.88 18.02
CA LYS A 184 -14.49 0.82 18.52
C LYS A 184 -14.86 -0.14 17.41
N LEU A 185 -14.86 -1.44 17.71
CA LEU A 185 -15.42 -2.49 16.87
C LEU A 185 -16.83 -2.82 17.34
N ILE A 186 -17.78 -2.85 16.42
CA ILE A 186 -19.22 -3.02 16.70
C ILE A 186 -19.78 -4.15 15.84
#